data_af8092b80536a995e8366646122ee4ad
#
_entry.id   af8092b80536a995e8366646122ee4ad
#
_cell.length_a   1.000
_cell.length_b   1.000
_cell.length_c   1.000
_cell.angle_alpha   90.00
_cell.angle_beta   90.00
_cell.angle_gamma   90.00
#
_symmetry.space_group_name_H-M   'P 1'
#
loop_
_entity.id
_entity.type
_entity.pdbx_description
1 polymer ?
#
loop_
_entity_poly.entity_id
_entity_poly.type
_entity_poly.pdbx_seq_one_letter_code
_entity_poly.pdbx_strand_id
1 'polypeptide(L)'
;GAVLLLDEIDLASNKILCLQSILEGNGVFLKKIGRFVRPKSGFNVIATANTKGKGSDDGRFIGTNVLNEAFLERFPVTFEQEYPTVSIENKILKQSGLDDDTFCKRLVDWADIIRKTFNDGGIDELISTRRLVHIVNAYKIFGSKEKAIEVCVNRFDEETKQSFMELYDKVDADVNFGDDEEPSNQELLDQINS
;
A
#
# COMPACT_ATOMS: atom_id res chain seq x y z
N GLY A 1 1.14 27.60 13.17
CA GLY A 1 -0.14 27.05 12.73
C GLY A 1 -0.23 25.57 13.05
N ALA A 2 -1.38 24.95 12.81
CA ALA A 2 -1.61 23.52 12.94
C ALA A 2 -1.80 22.90 11.55
N VAL A 3 -1.56 21.60 11.43
CA VAL A 3 -1.91 20.83 10.22
C VAL A 3 -3.19 20.04 10.55
N LEU A 4 -4.19 20.16 9.68
CA LEU A 4 -5.40 19.36 9.72
C LEU A 4 -5.23 18.21 8.71
N LEU A 5 -5.22 16.98 9.20
CA LEU A 5 -5.25 15.78 8.35
C LEU A 5 -6.70 15.32 8.19
N LEU A 6 -7.13 15.21 6.95
CA LEU A 6 -8.42 14.64 6.54
C LEU A 6 -8.14 13.27 5.91
N ASP A 7 -8.26 12.22 6.70
CA ASP A 7 -7.96 10.88 6.24
C ASP A 7 -9.17 10.29 5.51
N GLU A 8 -8.92 9.63 4.35
CA GLU A 8 -9.93 8.96 3.53
C GLU A 8 -11.13 9.87 3.17
N ILE A 9 -10.85 11.06 2.63
CA ILE A 9 -11.91 12.04 2.32
C ILE A 9 -12.94 11.56 1.31
N ASP A 10 -12.60 10.61 0.47
CA ASP A 10 -13.50 9.98 -0.49
C ASP A 10 -14.53 9.03 0.16
N LEU A 11 -14.33 8.64 1.41
CA LEU A 11 -15.37 7.97 2.22
C LEU A 11 -16.30 8.96 2.94
N ALA A 12 -15.93 10.23 2.95
CA ALA A 12 -16.70 11.23 3.66
C ALA A 12 -18.02 11.56 2.93
N SER A 13 -19.07 11.81 3.69
CA SER A 13 -20.31 12.32 3.13
C SER A 13 -20.16 13.76 2.63
N ASN A 14 -21.13 14.27 1.83
CA ASN A 14 -21.16 15.66 1.37
C ASN A 14 -21.06 16.71 2.50
N LYS A 15 -21.17 16.31 3.76
CA LYS A 15 -20.97 17.19 4.92
C LYS A 15 -19.54 17.75 4.98
N ILE A 16 -18.56 17.11 4.33
CA ILE A 16 -17.19 17.60 4.25
C ILE A 16 -17.07 18.96 3.56
N LEU A 17 -18.07 19.31 2.73
CA LEU A 17 -18.13 20.62 2.05
C LEU A 17 -18.16 21.81 3.04
N CYS A 18 -18.52 21.59 4.31
CA CYS A 18 -18.43 22.63 5.34
C CYS A 18 -16.98 23.11 5.58
N LEU A 19 -15.98 22.36 5.13
CA LEU A 19 -14.57 22.71 5.24
C LEU A 19 -14.07 23.60 4.09
N GLN A 20 -14.87 23.85 3.04
CA GLN A 20 -14.47 24.72 1.93
C GLN A 20 -13.96 26.07 2.39
N SER A 21 -14.66 26.69 3.33
CA SER A 21 -14.29 28.00 3.89
C SER A 21 -12.90 28.00 4.53
N ILE A 22 -12.53 26.90 5.23
CA ILE A 22 -11.21 26.74 5.83
C ILE A 22 -10.12 26.56 4.75
N LEU A 23 -10.42 25.77 3.72
CA LEU A 23 -9.49 25.53 2.60
C LEU A 23 -9.19 26.83 1.83
N GLU A 24 -10.12 27.77 1.83
CA GLU A 24 -9.95 29.13 1.27
C GLU A 24 -9.26 30.11 2.23
N GLY A 25 -8.80 29.68 3.39
CA GLY A 25 -8.19 30.54 4.40
C GLY A 25 -9.17 31.34 5.25
N ASN A 26 -10.48 31.12 5.05
CA ASN A 26 -11.53 31.73 5.85
C ASN A 26 -11.78 30.94 7.14
N GLY A 27 -12.70 31.40 7.97
CA GLY A 27 -13.05 30.73 9.20
C GLY A 27 -14.25 29.78 9.08
N VAL A 28 -14.48 29.00 10.11
CA VAL A 28 -15.63 28.12 10.25
C VAL A 28 -16.35 28.35 11.56
N PHE A 29 -17.68 28.28 11.52
CA PHE A 29 -18.50 28.34 12.73
C PHE A 29 -18.70 26.92 13.30
N LEU A 30 -18.15 26.71 14.49
CA LEU A 30 -18.28 25.44 15.21
C LEU A 30 -19.57 25.44 16.03
N LYS A 31 -20.65 24.92 15.46
CA LYS A 31 -21.99 24.95 16.06
C LYS A 31 -22.05 24.36 17.46
N LYS A 32 -21.33 23.26 17.73
CA LYS A 32 -21.35 22.58 19.03
C LYS A 32 -20.82 23.44 20.19
N ILE A 33 -19.91 24.36 19.91
CA ILE A 33 -19.30 25.23 20.91
C ILE A 33 -19.66 26.70 20.71
N GLY A 34 -20.52 27.03 19.75
CA GLY A 34 -20.98 28.38 19.45
C GLY A 34 -19.88 29.38 19.10
N ARG A 35 -18.77 28.92 18.53
CA ARG A 35 -17.60 29.76 18.25
C ARG A 35 -17.23 29.78 16.79
N PHE A 36 -16.86 30.97 16.30
CA PHE A 36 -16.25 31.15 15.02
C PHE A 36 -14.72 31.07 15.15
N VAL A 37 -14.10 30.15 14.39
CA VAL A 37 -12.64 29.89 14.44
C VAL A 37 -12.05 30.23 13.08
N ARG A 38 -10.96 31.00 13.07
CA ARG A 38 -10.19 31.32 11.88
C ARG A 38 -8.84 30.61 11.89
N PRO A 39 -8.35 30.14 10.74
CA PRO A 39 -7.01 29.60 10.64
C PRO A 39 -5.99 30.69 10.98
N LYS A 40 -4.94 30.33 11.69
CA LYS A 40 -3.80 31.20 11.97
C LYS A 40 -2.70 30.97 10.92
N SER A 41 -1.76 31.93 10.82
CA SER A 41 -0.59 31.77 9.95
C SER A 41 0.11 30.43 10.17
N GLY A 42 0.47 29.74 9.08
CA GLY A 42 1.04 28.40 9.07
C GLY A 42 0.03 27.25 9.29
N PHE A 43 -1.28 27.53 9.30
CA PHE A 43 -2.30 26.48 9.20
C PHE A 43 -2.30 25.90 7.80
N ASN A 44 -2.36 24.57 7.72
CA ASN A 44 -2.47 23.85 6.46
C ASN A 44 -3.41 22.65 6.59
N VAL A 45 -3.90 22.17 5.44
CA VAL A 45 -4.77 20.98 5.36
C VAL A 45 -4.13 19.98 4.42
N ILE A 46 -4.06 18.74 4.86
CA ILE A 46 -3.62 17.60 4.06
C ILE A 46 -4.79 16.61 4.01
N ALA A 47 -5.04 16.02 2.86
CA ALA A 47 -6.08 15.03 2.68
C ALA A 47 -5.51 13.76 2.06
N THR A 48 -6.06 12.60 2.42
CA THR A 48 -5.79 11.32 1.75
C THR A 48 -7.06 10.82 1.08
N ALA A 49 -6.92 10.12 -0.04
CA ALA A 49 -8.00 9.49 -0.76
C ALA A 49 -7.48 8.30 -1.56
N ASN A 50 -8.30 7.27 -1.73
CA ASN A 50 -7.95 6.08 -2.52
C ASN A 50 -8.29 6.25 -4.01
N THR A 51 -9.22 7.14 -4.34
CA THR A 51 -9.78 7.30 -5.69
C THR A 51 -9.51 8.67 -6.31
N LYS A 52 -8.61 9.48 -5.72
CA LYS A 52 -8.40 10.89 -6.10
C LYS A 52 -9.72 11.71 -6.07
N GLY A 53 -10.72 11.26 -5.30
CA GLY A 53 -12.03 11.87 -5.21
C GLY A 53 -12.97 11.58 -6.38
N LYS A 54 -12.61 10.68 -7.30
CA LYS A 54 -13.43 10.31 -8.46
C LYS A 54 -14.38 9.15 -8.22
N GLY A 55 -14.34 8.56 -7.03
CA GLY A 55 -15.07 7.32 -6.73
C GLY A 55 -14.43 6.10 -7.39
N SER A 56 -15.03 4.94 -7.22
CA SER A 56 -14.59 3.69 -7.82
C SER A 56 -15.70 3.13 -8.73
N ASP A 57 -15.55 3.36 -10.02
CA ASP A 57 -16.52 2.83 -11.02
C ASP A 57 -16.34 1.31 -11.23
N ASP A 58 -15.14 0.81 -10.89
CA ASP A 58 -14.77 -0.61 -10.99
C ASP A 58 -15.09 -1.44 -9.73
N GLY A 59 -15.66 -0.81 -8.70
CA GLY A 59 -16.01 -1.47 -7.43
C GLY A 59 -14.82 -1.82 -6.53
N ARG A 60 -13.59 -1.53 -6.92
CA ARG A 60 -12.37 -1.87 -6.14
C ARG A 60 -12.30 -1.16 -4.79
N PHE A 61 -12.84 0.05 -4.73
CA PHE A 61 -12.90 0.87 -3.51
C PHE A 61 -14.36 1.13 -3.13
N ILE A 62 -15.03 0.08 -2.68
CA ILE A 62 -16.43 0.14 -2.29
C ILE A 62 -16.65 1.19 -1.19
N GLY A 63 -17.72 1.98 -1.35
CA GLY A 63 -18.09 3.03 -0.39
C GLY A 63 -17.41 4.38 -0.60
N THR A 64 -16.53 4.50 -1.60
CA THR A 64 -15.99 5.81 -1.98
C THR A 64 -17.02 6.63 -2.75
N ASN A 65 -17.03 7.93 -2.49
CA ASN A 65 -17.91 8.88 -3.12
C ASN A 65 -17.16 9.70 -4.17
N VAL A 66 -17.88 10.10 -5.21
CA VAL A 66 -17.39 11.16 -6.10
C VAL A 66 -17.45 12.48 -5.36
N LEU A 67 -16.30 13.08 -5.13
CA LEU A 67 -16.21 14.39 -4.49
C LEU A 67 -16.51 15.49 -5.49
N ASN A 68 -17.06 16.58 -4.98
CA ASN A 68 -17.33 17.78 -5.79
C ASN A 68 -16.01 18.38 -6.33
N GLU A 69 -15.94 18.61 -7.64
CA GLU A 69 -14.75 19.14 -8.30
C GLU A 69 -14.30 20.49 -7.70
N ALA A 70 -15.24 21.38 -7.41
CA ALA A 70 -14.92 22.65 -6.77
C ALA A 70 -14.33 22.49 -5.36
N PHE A 71 -14.58 21.37 -4.68
CA PHE A 71 -13.94 21.05 -3.41
C PHE A 71 -12.52 20.54 -3.63
N LEU A 72 -12.30 19.69 -4.65
CA LEU A 72 -10.98 19.16 -5.01
C LEU A 72 -10.02 20.26 -5.48
N GLU A 73 -10.51 21.23 -6.25
CA GLU A 73 -9.76 22.40 -6.72
C GLU A 73 -9.13 23.24 -5.59
N ARG A 74 -9.63 23.08 -4.35
CA ARG A 74 -9.06 23.75 -3.17
C ARG A 74 -7.82 23.06 -2.61
N PHE A 75 -7.46 21.91 -3.16
CA PHE A 75 -6.20 21.22 -2.90
C PHE A 75 -5.26 21.46 -4.10
N PRO A 76 -4.41 22.49 -4.05
CA PRO A 76 -3.62 22.90 -5.21
C PRO A 76 -2.51 21.93 -5.59
N VAL A 77 -2.19 20.99 -4.72
CA VAL A 77 -1.13 19.99 -4.93
C VAL A 77 -1.69 18.61 -4.65
N THR A 78 -1.53 17.70 -5.62
CA THR A 78 -1.89 16.30 -5.49
C THR A 78 -0.66 15.43 -5.72
N PHE A 79 -0.36 14.58 -4.77
CA PHE A 79 0.67 13.55 -4.89
C PHE A 79 0.01 12.19 -5.06
N GLU A 80 0.50 11.42 -6.02
CA GLU A 80 0.18 10.00 -6.13
C GLU A 80 1.24 9.21 -5.37
N GLN A 81 0.82 8.45 -4.36
CA GLN A 81 1.71 7.63 -3.58
C GLN A 81 1.68 6.20 -4.13
N GLU A 82 2.75 5.83 -4.80
CA GLU A 82 2.97 4.47 -5.25
C GLU A 82 3.43 3.56 -4.10
N TYR A 83 3.45 2.24 -4.36
CA TYR A 83 4.07 1.29 -3.44
C TYR A 83 5.57 1.58 -3.26
N PRO A 84 6.12 1.29 -2.08
CA PRO A 84 7.56 1.42 -1.87
C PRO A 84 8.35 0.58 -2.87
N THR A 85 9.56 1.02 -3.22
CA THR A 85 10.48 0.18 -3.99
C THR A 85 10.82 -1.10 -3.22
N VAL A 86 11.18 -2.17 -3.94
CA VAL A 86 11.60 -3.47 -3.37
C VAL A 86 12.60 -3.30 -2.22
N SER A 87 13.62 -2.43 -2.41
CA SER A 87 14.62 -2.16 -1.37
C SER A 87 14.04 -1.53 -0.11
N ILE A 88 13.09 -0.60 -0.26
CA ILE A 88 12.42 0.06 0.89
C ILE A 88 11.46 -0.92 1.56
N GLU A 89 10.71 -1.69 0.80
CA GLU A 89 9.76 -2.66 1.33
C GLU A 89 10.47 -3.76 2.13
N ASN A 90 11.60 -4.28 1.62
CA ASN A 90 12.46 -5.19 2.39
C ASN A 90 12.93 -4.57 3.73
N LYS A 91 13.33 -3.30 3.74
CA LYS A 91 13.69 -2.61 4.98
C LYS A 91 12.53 -2.50 5.96
N ILE A 92 11.30 -2.23 5.47
CA ILE A 92 10.09 -2.19 6.30
C ILE A 92 9.85 -3.54 6.96
N LEU A 93 9.96 -4.66 6.21
CA LEU A 93 9.78 -6.00 6.74
C LEU A 93 10.83 -6.35 7.80
N LYS A 94 12.10 -6.03 7.56
CA LYS A 94 13.18 -6.20 8.54
C LYS A 94 12.93 -5.39 9.81
N GLN A 95 12.55 -4.12 9.68
CA GLN A 95 12.19 -3.27 10.83
C GLN A 95 10.97 -3.80 11.60
N SER A 96 10.09 -4.53 10.93
CA SER A 96 8.98 -5.24 11.58
C SER A 96 9.46 -6.48 12.35
N GLY A 97 10.77 -6.80 12.34
CA GLY A 97 11.42 -7.84 13.12
C GLY A 97 11.46 -9.19 12.41
N LEU A 98 11.65 -9.20 11.11
CA LEU A 98 11.95 -10.37 10.31
C LEU A 98 13.45 -10.35 9.95
N ASP A 99 14.22 -11.29 10.51
CA ASP A 99 15.67 -11.41 10.28
C ASP A 99 16.01 -12.37 9.11
N ASP A 100 15.01 -13.01 8.51
CA ASP A 100 15.17 -13.90 7.36
C ASP A 100 15.10 -13.07 6.05
N ASP A 101 16.28 -12.74 5.51
CA ASP A 101 16.43 -11.95 4.29
C ASP A 101 15.81 -12.60 3.07
N THR A 102 15.92 -13.91 2.98
CA THR A 102 15.36 -14.70 1.88
C THR A 102 13.83 -14.64 1.92
N PHE A 103 13.26 -14.82 3.10
CA PHE A 103 11.81 -14.72 3.26
C PHE A 103 11.30 -13.30 3.00
N CYS A 104 12.02 -12.26 3.46
CA CYS A 104 11.69 -10.87 3.12
C CYS A 104 11.61 -10.67 1.61
N LYS A 105 12.66 -11.07 0.89
CA LYS A 105 12.75 -10.91 -0.57
C LYS A 105 11.59 -11.62 -1.27
N ARG A 106 11.33 -12.88 -0.94
CA ARG A 106 10.25 -13.69 -1.51
C ARG A 106 8.88 -13.07 -1.29
N LEU A 107 8.61 -12.55 -0.10
CA LEU A 107 7.35 -11.86 0.20
C LEU A 107 7.17 -10.60 -0.66
N VAL A 108 8.24 -9.84 -0.87
CA VAL A 108 8.17 -8.62 -1.69
C VAL A 108 8.00 -8.97 -3.16
N ASP A 109 8.76 -9.94 -3.69
CA ASP A 109 8.65 -10.39 -5.07
C ASP A 109 7.25 -10.96 -5.37
N TRP A 110 6.72 -11.78 -4.46
CA TRP A 110 5.36 -12.31 -4.52
C TRP A 110 4.30 -11.19 -4.57
N ALA A 111 4.41 -10.21 -3.69
CA ALA A 111 3.47 -9.10 -3.66
C ALA A 111 3.57 -8.21 -4.92
N ASP A 112 4.77 -8.04 -5.47
CA ASP A 112 4.98 -7.27 -6.69
C ASP A 112 4.32 -7.92 -7.91
N ILE A 113 4.42 -9.24 -8.05
CA ILE A 113 3.72 -10.01 -9.10
C ILE A 113 2.19 -9.83 -8.97
N ILE A 114 1.64 -9.99 -7.76
CA ILE A 114 0.21 -9.83 -7.51
C ILE A 114 -0.26 -8.41 -7.87
N ARG A 115 0.49 -7.38 -7.47
CA ARG A 115 0.17 -5.98 -7.76
C ARG A 115 0.21 -5.67 -9.26
N LYS A 116 1.16 -6.23 -9.99
CA LYS A 116 1.22 -6.11 -11.45
C LYS A 116 0.01 -6.75 -12.11
N THR A 117 -0.33 -7.97 -11.72
CA THR A 117 -1.52 -8.68 -12.22
C THR A 117 -2.82 -7.93 -11.90
N PHE A 118 -2.92 -7.34 -10.70
CA PHE A 118 -4.04 -6.49 -10.31
C PHE A 118 -4.14 -5.23 -11.19
N ASN A 119 -3.03 -4.54 -11.43
CA ASN A 119 -3.01 -3.34 -12.28
C ASN A 119 -3.38 -3.64 -13.73
N ASP A 120 -3.02 -4.84 -14.22
CA ASP A 120 -3.37 -5.33 -15.57
C ASP A 120 -4.82 -5.84 -15.65
N GLY A 121 -5.55 -5.82 -14.53
CA GLY A 121 -6.96 -6.25 -14.48
C GLY A 121 -7.15 -7.77 -14.46
N GLY A 122 -6.09 -8.53 -14.19
CA GLY A 122 -6.15 -10.00 -14.15
C GLY A 122 -6.74 -10.57 -12.86
N ILE A 123 -6.75 -9.79 -11.78
CA ILE A 123 -7.32 -10.15 -10.46
C ILE A 123 -7.92 -8.90 -9.81
N ASP A 124 -8.85 -9.11 -8.88
CA ASP A 124 -9.55 -8.03 -8.16
C ASP A 124 -9.00 -7.77 -6.75
N GLU A 125 -8.09 -8.61 -6.26
CA GLU A 125 -7.51 -8.52 -4.94
C GLU A 125 -6.00 -8.26 -5.00
N LEU A 126 -5.45 -7.61 -3.98
CA LEU A 126 -4.03 -7.27 -3.92
C LEU A 126 -3.40 -7.52 -2.54
N ILE A 127 -2.08 -7.61 -2.54
CA ILE A 127 -1.27 -7.69 -1.32
C ILE A 127 -0.56 -6.36 -1.10
N SER A 128 -1.02 -5.61 -0.10
CA SER A 128 -0.41 -4.34 0.30
C SER A 128 0.83 -4.56 1.19
N THR A 129 1.70 -3.54 1.29
CA THR A 129 2.83 -3.53 2.25
C THR A 129 2.35 -3.79 3.69
N ARG A 130 1.17 -3.25 4.08
CA ARG A 130 0.55 -3.53 5.37
C ARG A 130 0.26 -5.03 5.54
N ARG A 131 -0.20 -5.69 4.49
CA ARG A 131 -0.44 -7.15 4.51
C ARG A 131 0.86 -7.92 4.70
N LEU A 132 1.93 -7.53 4.05
CA LEU A 132 3.25 -8.13 4.24
C LEU A 132 3.74 -7.99 5.69
N VAL A 133 3.56 -6.83 6.31
CA VAL A 133 3.87 -6.64 7.75
C VAL A 133 3.01 -7.54 8.63
N HIS A 134 1.74 -7.75 8.28
CA HIS A 134 0.87 -8.70 9.01
C HIS A 134 1.37 -10.14 8.88
N ILE A 135 1.86 -10.55 7.70
CA ILE A 135 2.47 -11.88 7.50
C ILE A 135 3.71 -12.04 8.37
N VAL A 136 4.58 -11.03 8.44
CA VAL A 136 5.75 -11.04 9.34
C VAL A 136 5.33 -11.21 10.80
N ASN A 137 4.31 -10.48 11.24
CA ASN A 137 3.82 -10.61 12.61
C ASN A 137 3.17 -11.98 12.87
N ALA A 138 2.44 -12.53 11.91
CA ALA A 138 1.88 -13.89 11.98
C ALA A 138 3.00 -14.93 12.03
N TYR A 139 4.05 -14.78 11.25
CA TYR A 139 5.21 -15.65 11.28
C TYR A 139 5.88 -15.72 12.66
N LYS A 140 6.01 -14.58 13.35
CA LYS A 140 6.53 -14.54 14.72
C LYS A 140 5.66 -15.34 15.72
N ILE A 141 4.36 -15.41 15.46
CA ILE A 141 3.42 -16.13 16.32
C ILE A 141 3.42 -17.64 16.02
N PHE A 142 3.38 -18.00 14.75
CA PHE A 142 3.17 -19.39 14.32
C PHE A 142 4.47 -20.15 14.02
N GLY A 143 5.58 -19.45 13.74
CA GLY A 143 6.86 -20.07 13.38
C GLY A 143 6.88 -20.78 12.03
N SER A 144 5.80 -20.71 11.25
CA SER A 144 5.65 -21.31 9.92
C SER A 144 5.36 -20.22 8.88
N LYS A 145 6.14 -20.18 7.80
CA LYS A 145 5.98 -19.23 6.69
C LYS A 145 4.64 -19.44 5.99
N GLU A 146 4.37 -20.68 5.61
CA GLU A 146 3.13 -21.07 4.96
C GLU A 146 1.91 -20.70 5.80
N LYS A 147 1.91 -21.06 7.10
CA LYS A 147 0.81 -20.74 8.00
C LYS A 147 0.63 -19.23 8.17
N ALA A 148 1.71 -18.46 8.22
CA ALA A 148 1.64 -17.03 8.33
C ALA A 148 1.00 -16.36 7.10
N ILE A 149 1.34 -16.85 5.90
CA ILE A 149 0.74 -16.38 4.66
C ILE A 149 -0.73 -16.77 4.61
N GLU A 150 -1.03 -18.08 4.83
CA GLU A 150 -2.40 -18.61 4.82
C GLU A 150 -3.35 -17.77 5.67
N VAL A 151 -3.03 -17.54 6.95
CA VAL A 151 -3.92 -16.81 7.86
C VAL A 151 -4.12 -15.34 7.45
N CYS A 152 -3.15 -14.75 6.76
CA CYS A 152 -3.23 -13.38 6.27
C CYS A 152 -4.02 -13.24 4.97
N VAL A 153 -4.16 -14.33 4.19
CA VAL A 153 -4.95 -14.35 2.94
C VAL A 153 -6.34 -14.99 3.11
N ASN A 154 -6.65 -15.56 4.28
CA ASN A 154 -7.95 -16.18 4.58
C ASN A 154 -9.18 -15.27 4.43
N ARG A 155 -9.00 -13.95 4.32
CA ARG A 155 -10.12 -13.03 4.07
C ARG A 155 -10.58 -13.01 2.62
N PHE A 156 -9.75 -13.51 1.70
CA PHE A 156 -10.08 -13.63 0.30
C PHE A 156 -10.98 -14.84 0.06
N ASP A 157 -11.64 -14.89 -1.08
CA ASP A 157 -12.35 -16.09 -1.50
C ASP A 157 -11.36 -17.26 -1.71
N GLU A 158 -11.88 -18.48 -1.75
CA GLU A 158 -11.05 -19.67 -1.74
C GLU A 158 -10.19 -19.81 -3.01
N GLU A 159 -10.71 -19.36 -4.17
CA GLU A 159 -9.97 -19.39 -5.44
C GLU A 159 -8.79 -18.42 -5.43
N THR A 160 -9.03 -17.19 -5.01
CA THR A 160 -7.97 -16.17 -4.85
C THR A 160 -6.94 -16.59 -3.82
N LYS A 161 -7.38 -17.12 -2.68
CA LYS A 161 -6.50 -17.63 -1.63
C LYS A 161 -5.59 -18.72 -2.16
N GLN A 162 -6.15 -19.74 -2.82
CA GLN A 162 -5.39 -20.83 -3.39
C GLN A 162 -4.39 -20.34 -4.43
N SER A 163 -4.81 -19.47 -5.34
CA SER A 163 -3.95 -18.86 -6.36
C SER A 163 -2.76 -18.10 -5.75
N PHE A 164 -2.99 -17.36 -4.65
CA PHE A 164 -1.94 -16.62 -3.96
C PHE A 164 -0.96 -17.55 -3.25
N MET A 165 -1.43 -18.64 -2.65
CA MET A 165 -0.56 -19.65 -2.02
C MET A 165 0.29 -20.37 -3.06
N GLU A 166 -0.32 -20.84 -4.16
CA GLU A 166 0.41 -21.52 -5.26
C GLU A 166 1.45 -20.58 -5.92
N LEU A 167 1.14 -19.29 -6.06
CA LEU A 167 2.10 -18.31 -6.57
C LEU A 167 3.27 -18.14 -5.60
N TYR A 168 3.00 -18.11 -4.29
CA TYR A 168 4.07 -18.03 -3.30
C TYR A 168 5.01 -19.24 -3.37
N ASP A 169 4.46 -20.45 -3.49
CA ASP A 169 5.25 -21.68 -3.61
C ASP A 169 6.14 -21.67 -4.84
N LYS A 170 5.66 -21.13 -5.97
CA LYS A 170 6.48 -20.96 -7.18
C LYS A 170 7.63 -19.96 -6.95
N VAL A 171 7.34 -18.78 -6.37
CA VAL A 171 8.36 -17.79 -6.04
C VAL A 171 9.40 -18.35 -5.05
N ASP A 172 8.97 -19.18 -4.11
CA ASP A 172 9.85 -19.85 -3.15
C ASP A 172 10.73 -20.93 -3.82
N ALA A 173 10.19 -21.64 -4.82
CA ALA A 173 10.91 -22.65 -5.58
C ALA A 173 11.93 -22.04 -6.58
N ASP A 174 11.56 -21.00 -7.30
CA ASP A 174 12.41 -20.39 -8.35
C ASP A 174 13.74 -19.85 -7.78
N VAL A 175 13.74 -19.34 -6.54
CA VAL A 175 14.98 -18.88 -5.89
C VAL A 175 15.89 -20.05 -5.51
N ASN A 176 15.36 -21.26 -5.30
CA ASN A 176 16.18 -22.44 -5.04
C ASN A 176 16.92 -22.95 -6.30
N PHE A 177 16.51 -22.52 -7.50
CA PHE A 177 17.20 -22.83 -8.76
C PHE A 177 18.13 -21.71 -9.24
N GLY A 178 18.06 -20.52 -8.66
CA GLY A 178 18.81 -19.33 -9.05
C GLY A 178 20.03 -18.98 -8.19
N ASP A 179 20.21 -19.66 -7.04
CA ASP A 179 21.38 -19.50 -6.17
C ASP A 179 22.57 -20.42 -6.56
N ASP A 180 22.44 -21.23 -7.63
CA ASP A 180 23.55 -21.96 -8.22
C ASP A 180 24.33 -21.02 -9.15
N GLU A 181 25.32 -20.33 -8.57
CA GLU A 181 26.55 -19.82 -9.18
C GLU A 181 26.44 -19.22 -10.58
N GLU A 182 26.30 -17.89 -10.68
CA GLU A 182 26.96 -17.21 -11.80
C GLU A 182 28.48 -17.49 -11.67
N PRO A 183 29.10 -18.16 -12.66
CA PRO A 183 30.53 -18.42 -12.62
C PRO A 183 31.26 -17.07 -12.50
N SER A 184 32.17 -16.97 -11.56
CA SER A 184 32.92 -15.74 -11.34
C SER A 184 33.62 -15.33 -12.64
N ASN A 185 33.72 -14.04 -12.90
CA ASN A 185 34.43 -13.52 -14.08
C ASN A 185 35.84 -14.11 -14.24
N GLN A 186 36.42 -14.68 -13.19
CA GLN A 186 37.71 -15.35 -13.19
C GLN A 186 37.64 -16.73 -13.84
N GLU A 187 36.57 -17.50 -13.58
CA GLU A 187 36.37 -18.84 -14.16
C GLU A 187 36.04 -18.77 -15.67
N LEU A 188 35.31 -17.70 -16.08
CA LEU A 188 35.06 -17.43 -17.51
C LEU A 188 36.35 -17.05 -18.27
N LEU A 189 37.30 -16.34 -17.65
CA LEU A 189 38.58 -15.98 -18.21
C LEU A 189 39.52 -17.19 -18.34
N ASP A 190 39.47 -18.13 -17.42
CA ASP A 190 40.28 -19.34 -17.43
C ASP A 190 39.81 -20.35 -18.50
N GLN A 191 38.49 -20.36 -18.82
CA GLN A 191 37.97 -21.19 -19.95
C GLN A 191 38.28 -20.64 -21.33
N ILE A 192 38.61 -19.36 -21.48
CA ILE A 192 38.96 -18.75 -22.77
C ILE A 192 40.47 -18.90 -23.04
N ASN A 193 41.27 -19.15 -22.00
CA ASN A 193 42.73 -19.24 -22.11
C ASN A 193 43.30 -20.69 -22.09
N SER A 194 42.42 -21.69 -22.10
CA SER A 194 42.77 -23.11 -22.20
C SER A 194 42.37 -23.67 -23.57
#